data_2d31b86f67c7da906c3d0f4d2a6b8a16
#
_entry.id   2d31b86f67c7da906c3d0f4d2a6b8a16
#
_cell.length_a   1.000
_cell.length_b   1.000
_cell.length_c   1.000
_cell.angle_alpha   90.00
_cell.angle_beta   90.00
_cell.angle_gamma   90.00
#
_symmetry.space_group_name_H-M   'P 1'
#
loop_
_entity.id
_entity.type
_entity.pdbx_description
1 polymer ?
#
loop_
_entity_poly.entity_id
_entity_poly.type
_entity_poly.pdbx_seq_one_letter_code
_entity_poly.pdbx_strand_id
1 'polypeptide(L)'
;RSASAEVLIYGNYESGEVTQLSSMLRDIISSDPAPALPKRRVLRLAAGESAQYAVDVPHDDSVVAWYLQGEGDSVYDRAVTALTAQIMSSGFFQELRTEQQLGYVVGASSFSQLEVPGLLMLVQSPVADANAVAVAMNTFMLNVEPQLDEAQFERHKVSLVSDILRPDKNLAERGEYFWQAIARQEDGFDGRQMLATAVEAITLDNWKVYYERVFLAQRHSLQVVAPGSRGILPEGDFERYNSAKAIQRGHATYVRE
;
A
#
# COMPACT_ATOMS: atom_id res chain seq x y z
N ARG A 1 33.38 1.78 14.53
CA ARG A 1 32.00 1.71 13.97
C ARG A 1 32.09 0.99 12.64
N SER A 2 31.37 -0.08 12.45
CA SER A 2 31.23 -0.78 11.17
C SER A 2 30.09 -0.19 10.35
N ALA A 3 30.25 -0.11 9.04
CA ALA A 3 29.23 0.38 8.12
C ALA A 3 29.16 -0.51 6.87
N SER A 4 27.99 -0.64 6.28
CA SER A 4 27.78 -1.21 4.95
C SER A 4 27.14 -0.16 4.06
N ALA A 5 27.42 -0.23 2.76
CA ALA A 5 26.79 0.66 1.79
C ALA A 5 26.34 -0.15 0.55
N GLU A 6 25.16 0.20 0.06
CA GLU A 6 24.69 -0.21 -1.26
C GLU A 6 24.81 1.00 -2.18
N VAL A 7 25.32 0.79 -3.38
CA VAL A 7 25.58 1.86 -4.34
C VAL A 7 25.01 1.49 -5.69
N LEU A 8 24.19 2.36 -6.25
CA LEU A 8 23.71 2.28 -7.62
C LEU A 8 24.43 3.31 -8.47
N ILE A 9 25.09 2.86 -9.55
CA ILE A 9 25.66 3.72 -10.59
C ILE A 9 24.82 3.47 -11.85
N TYR A 10 24.09 4.49 -12.28
CA TYR A 10 23.23 4.39 -13.45
C TYR A 10 23.35 5.65 -14.32
N GLY A 11 23.69 5.49 -15.58
CA GLY A 11 23.85 6.60 -16.51
C GLY A 11 24.91 6.32 -17.59
N ASN A 12 25.44 7.39 -18.18
CA ASN A 12 26.50 7.32 -19.17
C ASN A 12 27.86 7.36 -18.47
N TYR A 13 28.55 6.22 -18.40
CA TYR A 13 29.87 6.10 -17.77
C TYR A 13 30.73 5.09 -18.52
N GLU A 14 32.07 5.22 -18.38
CA GLU A 14 33.03 4.25 -18.86
C GLU A 14 33.38 3.21 -17.76
N SER A 15 33.72 1.98 -18.20
CA SER A 15 34.02 0.88 -17.26
C SER A 15 35.13 1.22 -16.27
N GLY A 16 36.11 2.06 -16.66
CA GLY A 16 37.19 2.53 -15.82
C GLY A 16 36.72 3.44 -14.67
N GLU A 17 35.71 4.28 -14.91
CA GLU A 17 35.15 5.20 -13.91
C GLU A 17 34.42 4.43 -12.80
N VAL A 18 33.70 3.37 -13.14
CA VAL A 18 33.03 2.50 -12.15
C VAL A 18 34.05 1.83 -11.24
N THR A 19 35.13 1.32 -11.81
CA THR A 19 36.20 0.66 -11.05
C THR A 19 36.89 1.66 -10.09
N GLN A 20 37.17 2.86 -10.58
CA GLN A 20 37.80 3.91 -9.75
C GLN A 20 36.87 4.34 -8.62
N LEU A 21 35.58 4.58 -8.89
CA LEU A 21 34.61 4.97 -7.88
C LEU A 21 34.42 3.89 -6.82
N SER A 22 34.35 2.62 -7.25
CA SER A 22 34.23 1.47 -6.35
C SER A 22 35.44 1.33 -5.43
N SER A 23 36.67 1.60 -5.94
CA SER A 23 37.87 1.57 -5.13
C SER A 23 37.89 2.70 -4.11
N MET A 24 37.56 3.94 -4.51
CA MET A 24 37.43 5.08 -3.60
C MET A 24 36.44 4.86 -2.48
N LEU A 25 35.27 4.26 -2.80
CA LEU A 25 34.25 3.94 -1.81
C LEU A 25 34.73 2.88 -0.82
N ARG A 26 35.43 1.84 -1.28
CA ARG A 26 36.02 0.81 -0.38
C ARG A 26 37.03 1.41 0.59
N ASP A 27 37.83 2.36 0.15
CA ASP A 27 38.81 3.02 1.01
C ASP A 27 38.17 3.87 2.12
N ILE A 28 36.94 4.39 1.85
CA ILE A 28 36.17 5.19 2.81
C ILE A 28 35.34 4.32 3.75
N ILE A 29 34.76 3.22 3.22
CA ILE A 29 33.80 2.35 3.93
C ILE A 29 34.49 1.00 4.19
N SER A 30 35.59 1.01 4.91
CA SER A 30 36.30 -0.22 5.25
C SER A 30 35.68 -0.86 6.48
N SER A 31 34.90 -1.92 6.31
CA SER A 31 34.50 -2.83 7.39
C SER A 31 34.51 -4.27 6.92
N ASP A 32 35.31 -5.07 7.58
CA ASP A 32 35.36 -6.52 7.36
C ASP A 32 35.23 -7.24 8.71
N PRO A 33 34.17 -8.07 8.89
CA PRO A 33 33.05 -8.29 7.97
C PRO A 33 32.05 -7.13 7.95
N ALA A 34 31.39 -6.93 6.79
CA ALA A 34 30.29 -5.97 6.70
C ALA A 34 29.14 -6.38 7.64
N PRO A 35 28.59 -5.44 8.42
CA PRO A 35 27.43 -5.76 9.26
C PRO A 35 26.24 -6.18 8.39
N ALA A 36 25.49 -7.18 8.85
CA ALA A 36 24.23 -7.53 8.23
C ALA A 36 23.27 -6.33 8.27
N LEU A 37 22.63 -6.03 7.15
CA LEU A 37 21.60 -5.01 7.12
C LEU A 37 20.42 -5.42 8.03
N PRO A 38 19.85 -4.49 8.80
CA PRO A 38 18.70 -4.80 9.61
C PRO A 38 17.53 -5.20 8.70
N LYS A 39 16.96 -6.38 8.94
CA LYS A 39 15.78 -6.83 8.22
C LYS A 39 14.61 -5.90 8.52
N ARG A 40 14.01 -5.36 7.47
CA ARG A 40 12.77 -4.58 7.57
C ARG A 40 11.62 -5.54 7.92
N ARG A 41 10.67 -5.04 8.71
CA ARG A 41 9.52 -5.82 9.18
C ARG A 41 8.24 -5.07 8.91
N VAL A 42 7.21 -5.77 8.45
CA VAL A 42 5.86 -5.25 8.30
C VAL A 42 4.95 -5.99 9.27
N LEU A 43 4.11 -5.27 9.99
CA LEU A 43 3.12 -5.88 10.89
C LEU A 43 2.16 -6.75 10.07
N ARG A 44 1.85 -7.92 10.60
CA ARG A 44 0.86 -8.83 10.04
C ARG A 44 -0.41 -8.71 10.86
N LEU A 45 -1.43 -8.10 10.27
CA LEU A 45 -2.78 -8.09 10.84
C LEU A 45 -3.39 -9.49 10.68
N ALA A 46 -4.08 -9.98 11.69
CA ALA A 46 -4.71 -11.29 11.63
C ALA A 46 -5.98 -11.29 10.78
N ALA A 47 -6.34 -12.45 10.23
CA ALA A 47 -7.59 -12.60 9.49
C ALA A 47 -8.79 -12.30 10.39
N GLY A 48 -9.70 -11.45 9.94
CA GLY A 48 -10.86 -10.99 10.70
C GLY A 48 -10.54 -9.92 11.75
N GLU A 49 -9.29 -9.50 11.86
CA GLU A 49 -8.90 -8.46 12.80
C GLU A 49 -9.33 -7.07 12.32
N SER A 50 -9.97 -6.33 13.21
CA SER A 50 -10.34 -4.93 13.01
C SER A 50 -9.70 -4.08 14.12
N ALA A 51 -8.49 -3.59 13.86
CA ALA A 51 -7.77 -2.71 14.78
C ALA A 51 -8.20 -1.25 14.59
N GLN A 52 -8.29 -0.49 15.69
CA GLN A 52 -8.57 0.95 15.64
C GLN A 52 -7.60 1.72 16.54
N TYR A 53 -7.06 2.79 16.01
CA TYR A 53 -6.21 3.73 16.72
C TYR A 53 -6.74 5.16 16.57
N ALA A 54 -7.20 5.75 17.65
CA ALA A 54 -7.63 7.14 17.68
C ALA A 54 -6.43 8.06 17.93
N VAL A 55 -6.31 9.11 17.12
CA VAL A 55 -5.29 10.16 17.26
C VAL A 55 -5.96 11.48 17.62
N ASP A 56 -5.39 12.16 18.59
CA ASP A 56 -5.81 13.52 18.94
C ASP A 56 -5.05 14.51 18.05
N VAL A 57 -5.80 15.19 17.20
CA VAL A 57 -5.27 16.22 16.28
C VAL A 57 -6.04 17.51 16.54
N PRO A 58 -5.39 18.65 16.72
CA PRO A 58 -6.07 19.93 16.95
C PRO A 58 -6.67 20.49 15.64
N HIS A 59 -7.67 19.80 15.13
CA HIS A 59 -8.40 20.12 13.90
C HIS A 59 -9.88 19.77 14.05
N ASP A 60 -10.76 20.55 13.45
CA ASP A 60 -12.22 20.36 13.58
C ASP A 60 -12.75 19.22 12.72
N ASP A 61 -12.11 18.95 11.61
CA ASP A 61 -12.53 17.89 10.66
C ASP A 61 -12.30 16.51 11.25
N SER A 62 -13.22 15.62 10.95
CA SER A 62 -13.04 14.18 11.20
C SER A 62 -12.21 13.56 10.08
N VAL A 63 -11.26 12.68 10.44
CA VAL A 63 -10.44 11.93 9.46
C VAL A 63 -10.54 10.45 9.75
N VAL A 64 -10.80 9.66 8.72
CA VAL A 64 -10.69 8.20 8.77
C VAL A 64 -9.71 7.76 7.69
N ALA A 65 -8.60 7.18 8.12
CA ALA A 65 -7.68 6.44 7.27
C ALA A 65 -7.88 4.95 7.55
N TRP A 66 -8.40 4.22 6.58
CA TRP A 66 -8.69 2.79 6.69
C TRP A 66 -7.75 1.99 5.81
N TYR A 67 -6.83 1.28 6.45
CA TYR A 67 -5.89 0.38 5.80
C TYR A 67 -6.43 -1.05 5.86
N LEU A 68 -6.46 -1.71 4.72
CA LEU A 68 -6.82 -3.11 4.56
C LEU A 68 -5.60 -3.85 4.00
N GLN A 69 -5.04 -4.76 4.79
CA GLN A 69 -3.87 -5.53 4.38
C GLN A 69 -4.30 -6.69 3.47
N GLY A 70 -3.51 -6.97 2.44
CA GLY A 70 -3.66 -8.18 1.63
C GLY A 70 -3.31 -9.44 2.42
N GLU A 71 -3.60 -10.60 1.86
CA GLU A 71 -3.45 -11.87 2.56
C GLU A 71 -1.98 -12.30 2.74
N GLY A 72 -1.14 -12.01 1.74
CA GLY A 72 0.26 -12.37 1.71
C GLY A 72 1.14 -11.38 0.95
N ASP A 73 2.37 -11.75 0.67
CA ASP A 73 3.38 -10.95 -0.05
C ASP A 73 3.70 -11.50 -1.45
N SER A 74 2.93 -12.48 -1.92
CA SER A 74 3.12 -13.05 -3.25
C SER A 74 2.86 -12.04 -4.37
N VAL A 75 3.42 -12.28 -5.55
CA VAL A 75 3.15 -11.45 -6.74
C VAL A 75 1.65 -11.42 -7.06
N TYR A 76 0.93 -12.53 -6.84
CA TYR A 76 -0.52 -12.60 -7.02
C TYR A 76 -1.26 -11.70 -6.03
N ASP A 77 -0.92 -11.73 -4.73
CA ASP A 77 -1.53 -10.84 -3.73
C ASP A 77 -1.31 -9.37 -4.06
N ARG A 78 -0.10 -9.02 -4.51
CA ARG A 78 0.22 -7.67 -4.97
C ARG A 78 -0.59 -7.27 -6.20
N ALA A 79 -0.73 -8.16 -7.17
CA ALA A 79 -1.47 -7.92 -8.40
C ALA A 79 -2.97 -7.72 -8.14
N VAL A 80 -3.60 -8.62 -7.38
CA VAL A 80 -5.04 -8.54 -7.10
C VAL A 80 -5.38 -7.34 -6.22
N THR A 81 -4.50 -6.96 -5.28
CA THR A 81 -4.68 -5.77 -4.46
C THR A 81 -4.51 -4.49 -5.28
N ALA A 82 -3.52 -4.42 -6.17
CA ALA A 82 -3.34 -3.28 -7.07
C ALA A 82 -4.53 -3.11 -8.02
N LEU A 83 -5.05 -4.22 -8.57
CA LEU A 83 -6.24 -4.20 -9.42
C LEU A 83 -7.49 -3.75 -8.63
N THR A 84 -7.63 -4.20 -7.39
CA THR A 84 -8.72 -3.74 -6.51
C THR A 84 -8.64 -2.23 -6.28
N ALA A 85 -7.46 -1.70 -6.00
CA ALA A 85 -7.26 -0.25 -5.86
C ALA A 85 -7.62 0.52 -7.14
N GLN A 86 -7.25 0.00 -8.31
CA GLN A 86 -7.58 0.57 -9.61
C GLN A 86 -9.10 0.59 -9.86
N ILE A 87 -9.80 -0.49 -9.52
CA ILE A 87 -11.26 -0.61 -9.64
C ILE A 87 -11.95 0.40 -8.71
N MET A 88 -11.50 0.52 -7.47
CA MET A 88 -12.15 1.35 -6.45
C MET A 88 -11.90 2.85 -6.63
N SER A 89 -10.72 3.25 -7.10
CA SER A 89 -10.19 4.61 -7.00
C SER A 89 -11.15 5.69 -7.50
N SER A 90 -11.64 5.57 -8.73
CA SER A 90 -12.53 6.58 -9.33
C SER A 90 -13.93 6.56 -8.74
N GLY A 91 -14.49 5.37 -8.50
CA GLY A 91 -15.82 5.21 -7.90
C GLY A 91 -15.86 5.73 -6.47
N PHE A 92 -14.85 5.45 -5.68
CA PHE A 92 -14.73 5.96 -4.31
C PHE A 92 -14.72 7.49 -4.25
N PHE A 93 -13.93 8.10 -5.14
CA PHE A 93 -13.90 9.55 -5.24
C PHE A 93 -15.24 10.13 -5.70
N GLN A 94 -15.83 9.54 -6.74
CA GLN A 94 -17.11 9.99 -7.30
C GLN A 94 -18.22 9.92 -6.26
N GLU A 95 -18.37 8.78 -5.60
CA GLU A 95 -19.46 8.56 -4.64
C GLU A 95 -19.26 9.42 -3.37
N LEU A 96 -18.11 9.35 -2.70
CA LEU A 96 -17.96 9.98 -1.39
C LEU A 96 -17.68 11.49 -1.49
N ARG A 97 -16.95 11.94 -2.53
CA ARG A 97 -16.64 13.36 -2.70
C ARG A 97 -17.70 14.11 -3.49
N THR A 98 -18.12 13.55 -4.65
CA THR A 98 -18.95 14.31 -5.58
C THR A 98 -20.44 14.17 -5.24
N GLU A 99 -20.91 12.98 -4.98
CA GLU A 99 -22.33 12.69 -4.71
C GLU A 99 -22.70 12.93 -3.26
N GLN A 100 -21.96 12.34 -2.31
CA GLN A 100 -22.20 12.49 -0.88
C GLN A 100 -21.61 13.77 -0.27
N GLN A 101 -20.69 14.44 -0.97
CA GLN A 101 -20.04 15.68 -0.55
C GLN A 101 -19.41 15.63 0.85
N LEU A 102 -18.86 14.46 1.22
CA LEU A 102 -18.31 14.26 2.57
C LEU A 102 -17.08 15.11 2.86
N GLY A 103 -16.28 15.44 1.83
CA GLY A 103 -15.08 16.26 2.02
C GLY A 103 -14.29 16.48 0.73
N TYR A 104 -13.19 17.19 0.82
CA TYR A 104 -12.31 17.45 -0.32
C TYR A 104 -11.06 16.55 -0.35
N VAL A 105 -10.69 15.94 0.78
CA VAL A 105 -9.66 14.90 0.82
C VAL A 105 -10.38 13.55 0.86
N VAL A 106 -10.52 12.93 -0.30
CA VAL A 106 -11.16 11.63 -0.48
C VAL A 106 -10.35 10.83 -1.47
N GLY A 107 -9.98 9.61 -1.13
CA GLY A 107 -9.24 8.74 -2.04
C GLY A 107 -9.13 7.31 -1.57
N ALA A 108 -9.01 6.40 -2.53
CA ALA A 108 -8.69 5.00 -2.33
C ALA A 108 -7.51 4.64 -3.26
N SER A 109 -6.49 3.99 -2.71
CA SER A 109 -5.27 3.68 -3.45
C SER A 109 -4.60 2.41 -2.93
N SER A 110 -3.72 1.83 -3.73
CA SER A 110 -2.79 0.80 -3.26
C SER A 110 -1.77 1.43 -2.30
N PHE A 111 -1.53 0.75 -1.20
CA PHE A 111 -0.56 1.16 -0.18
C PHE A 111 0.21 -0.07 0.30
N SER A 112 1.28 -0.40 -0.41
CA SER A 112 2.13 -1.54 -0.07
C SER A 112 3.24 -1.13 0.90
N GLN A 113 3.48 -1.98 1.88
CA GLN A 113 4.60 -1.87 2.80
C GLN A 113 5.61 -2.99 2.50
N LEU A 114 6.75 -2.64 1.95
CA LEU A 114 7.67 -3.59 1.31
C LEU A 114 6.92 -4.36 0.21
N GLU A 115 6.82 -5.67 0.31
CA GLU A 115 6.06 -6.50 -0.64
C GLU A 115 4.68 -6.90 -0.13
N VAL A 116 4.33 -6.53 1.11
CA VAL A 116 2.99 -6.78 1.66
C VAL A 116 2.02 -5.74 1.10
N PRO A 117 1.08 -6.15 0.24
CA PRO A 117 0.15 -5.23 -0.38
C PRO A 117 -0.94 -4.80 0.60
N GLY A 118 -1.55 -3.66 0.31
CA GLY A 118 -2.71 -3.18 1.03
C GLY A 118 -3.48 -2.12 0.25
N LEU A 119 -4.69 -1.86 0.70
CA LEU A 119 -5.54 -0.76 0.26
C LEU A 119 -5.55 0.30 1.35
N LEU A 120 -5.42 1.55 0.97
CA LEU A 120 -5.64 2.69 1.86
C LEU A 120 -6.80 3.52 1.33
N MET A 121 -7.84 3.63 2.12
CA MET A 121 -8.93 4.57 1.92
C MET A 121 -8.78 5.72 2.91
N LEU A 122 -8.93 6.94 2.45
CA LEU A 122 -8.78 8.16 3.26
C LEU A 122 -9.92 9.12 2.97
N VAL A 123 -10.58 9.57 4.03
CA VAL A 123 -11.58 10.65 3.96
C VAL A 123 -11.33 11.62 5.10
N GLN A 124 -11.23 12.93 4.77
CA GLN A 124 -11.28 14.03 5.71
C GLN A 124 -12.58 14.80 5.48
N SER A 125 -13.39 14.92 6.52
CA SER A 125 -14.73 15.50 6.43
C SER A 125 -14.92 16.67 7.39
N PRO A 126 -15.26 17.87 6.88
CA PRO A 126 -15.71 18.99 7.71
C PRO A 126 -17.20 18.88 8.08
N VAL A 127 -17.97 18.00 7.43
CA VAL A 127 -19.44 17.94 7.55
C VAL A 127 -19.95 16.71 8.28
N ALA A 128 -19.23 15.58 8.23
CA ALA A 128 -19.61 14.31 8.84
C ALA A 128 -18.67 13.94 9.99
N ASP A 129 -19.16 13.22 11.01
CA ASP A 129 -18.31 12.62 12.02
C ASP A 129 -17.60 11.37 11.50
N ALA A 130 -16.63 10.87 12.25
CA ALA A 130 -15.82 9.74 11.80
C ALA A 130 -16.62 8.43 11.68
N ASN A 131 -17.71 8.28 12.47
CA ASN A 131 -18.59 7.11 12.31
C ASN A 131 -19.36 7.15 10.99
N ALA A 132 -19.97 8.28 10.68
CA ALA A 132 -20.68 8.46 9.40
C ALA A 132 -19.75 8.27 8.20
N VAL A 133 -18.53 8.79 8.27
CA VAL A 133 -17.49 8.56 7.26
C VAL A 133 -17.16 7.07 7.12
N ALA A 134 -16.90 6.37 8.22
CA ALA A 134 -16.58 4.94 8.18
C ALA A 134 -17.73 4.09 7.64
N VAL A 135 -18.98 4.43 7.96
CA VAL A 135 -20.18 3.79 7.41
C VAL A 135 -20.26 4.00 5.89
N ALA A 136 -20.03 5.22 5.41
CA ALA A 136 -20.03 5.50 3.97
C ALA A 136 -18.94 4.72 3.23
N MET A 137 -17.71 4.68 3.77
CA MET A 137 -16.61 3.89 3.22
C MET A 137 -16.95 2.40 3.16
N ASN A 138 -17.54 1.86 4.23
CA ASN A 138 -17.95 0.46 4.27
C ASN A 138 -19.08 0.14 3.28
N THR A 139 -20.06 1.03 3.15
CA THR A 139 -21.16 0.89 2.20
C THR A 139 -20.62 0.88 0.76
N PHE A 140 -19.68 1.78 0.44
CA PHE A 140 -19.00 1.76 -0.85
C PHE A 140 -18.34 0.40 -1.11
N MET A 141 -17.57 -0.13 -0.16
CA MET A 141 -16.90 -1.42 -0.34
C MET A 141 -17.87 -2.57 -0.62
N LEU A 142 -19.01 -2.60 0.06
CA LEU A 142 -20.02 -3.63 -0.16
C LEU A 142 -20.68 -3.55 -1.56
N ASN A 143 -20.63 -2.39 -2.19
CA ASN A 143 -21.24 -2.15 -3.50
C ASN A 143 -20.28 -2.32 -4.69
N VAL A 144 -18.97 -2.43 -4.47
CA VAL A 144 -17.97 -2.50 -5.56
C VAL A 144 -18.20 -3.73 -6.44
N GLU A 145 -18.28 -4.92 -5.83
CA GLU A 145 -18.39 -6.19 -6.57
C GLU A 145 -19.74 -6.30 -7.31
N PRO A 146 -20.90 -6.02 -6.70
CA PRO A 146 -22.18 -6.11 -7.41
C PRO A 146 -22.34 -5.17 -8.62
N GLN A 147 -21.59 -4.06 -8.63
CA GLN A 147 -21.67 -3.06 -9.70
C GLN A 147 -20.64 -3.29 -10.81
N LEU A 148 -19.74 -4.26 -10.67
CA LEU A 148 -18.62 -4.50 -11.59
C LEU A 148 -18.98 -5.58 -12.61
N ASP A 149 -19.14 -5.19 -13.88
CA ASP A 149 -19.30 -6.13 -14.99
C ASP A 149 -17.93 -6.53 -15.61
N GLU A 150 -17.95 -7.60 -16.43
CA GLU A 150 -16.76 -8.15 -17.08
C GLU A 150 -16.05 -7.10 -17.96
N ALA A 151 -16.80 -6.27 -18.68
CA ALA A 151 -16.24 -5.28 -19.57
C ALA A 151 -15.55 -4.14 -18.79
N GLN A 152 -16.10 -3.77 -17.65
CA GLN A 152 -15.48 -2.80 -16.73
C GLN A 152 -14.21 -3.39 -16.11
N PHE A 153 -14.29 -4.64 -15.63
CA PHE A 153 -13.15 -5.34 -15.07
C PHE A 153 -11.97 -5.41 -16.04
N GLU A 154 -12.20 -5.83 -17.28
CA GLU A 154 -11.16 -5.89 -18.30
C GLU A 154 -10.57 -4.50 -18.64
N ARG A 155 -11.40 -3.44 -18.65
CA ARG A 155 -10.89 -2.06 -18.82
C ARG A 155 -9.94 -1.66 -17.70
N HIS A 156 -10.28 -1.96 -16.44
CA HIS A 156 -9.41 -1.68 -15.30
C HIS A 156 -8.10 -2.47 -15.37
N LYS A 157 -8.16 -3.75 -15.77
CA LYS A 157 -6.98 -4.59 -16.00
C LYS A 157 -6.03 -4.00 -17.03
N VAL A 158 -6.55 -3.69 -18.22
CA VAL A 158 -5.76 -3.09 -19.33
C VAL A 158 -5.14 -1.77 -18.89
N SER A 159 -5.89 -0.91 -18.20
CA SER A 159 -5.40 0.36 -17.71
C SER A 159 -4.25 0.16 -16.71
N LEU A 160 -4.42 -0.73 -15.73
CA LEU A 160 -3.39 -1.01 -14.73
C LEU A 160 -2.11 -1.59 -15.36
N VAL A 161 -2.23 -2.55 -16.27
CA VAL A 161 -1.09 -3.12 -16.99
C VAL A 161 -0.34 -2.04 -17.78
N SER A 162 -1.07 -1.16 -18.47
CA SER A 162 -0.48 -0.03 -19.19
C SER A 162 0.28 0.92 -18.26
N ASP A 163 -0.26 1.21 -17.08
CA ASP A 163 0.40 2.07 -16.11
C ASP A 163 1.65 1.42 -15.50
N ILE A 164 1.60 0.12 -15.17
CA ILE A 164 2.75 -0.64 -14.65
C ILE A 164 3.89 -0.68 -15.66
N LEU A 165 3.58 -0.94 -16.94
CA LEU A 165 4.56 -1.09 -18.02
C LEU A 165 4.94 0.23 -18.69
N ARG A 166 4.41 1.35 -18.23
CA ARG A 166 4.72 2.66 -18.82
C ARG A 166 6.23 2.91 -18.81
N PRO A 167 6.83 3.25 -19.96
CA PRO A 167 8.26 3.54 -20.04
C PRO A 167 8.65 4.72 -19.14
N ASP A 168 9.82 4.60 -18.51
CA ASP A 168 10.40 5.70 -17.75
C ASP A 168 10.73 6.87 -18.69
N LYS A 169 10.40 8.09 -18.28
CA LYS A 169 10.53 9.29 -19.14
C LYS A 169 11.97 9.78 -19.26
N ASN A 170 12.81 9.44 -18.29
CA ASN A 170 14.18 9.90 -18.21
C ASN A 170 15.05 8.98 -17.36
N LEU A 171 16.36 9.24 -17.35
CA LEU A 171 17.33 8.48 -16.56
C LEU A 171 17.07 8.52 -15.05
N ALA A 172 16.53 9.62 -14.53
CA ALA A 172 16.26 9.74 -13.11
C ALA A 172 15.12 8.82 -12.67
N GLU A 173 14.00 8.76 -13.42
CA GLU A 173 12.90 7.83 -13.16
C GLU A 173 13.37 6.37 -13.26
N ARG A 174 14.21 6.04 -14.25
CA ARG A 174 14.77 4.70 -14.40
C ARG A 174 15.74 4.35 -13.27
N GLY A 175 16.59 5.29 -12.89
CA GLY A 175 17.52 5.12 -11.76
C GLY A 175 16.76 4.95 -10.44
N GLU A 176 15.71 5.71 -10.22
CA GLU A 176 14.84 5.56 -9.05
C GLU A 176 14.16 4.18 -9.00
N TYR A 177 13.67 3.68 -10.13
CA TYR A 177 13.12 2.32 -10.21
C TYR A 177 14.11 1.26 -9.73
N PHE A 178 15.36 1.31 -10.22
CA PHE A 178 16.41 0.38 -9.80
C PHE A 178 16.78 0.56 -8.32
N TRP A 179 16.86 1.82 -7.87
CA TRP A 179 17.16 2.11 -6.47
C TRP A 179 16.09 1.59 -5.52
N GLN A 180 14.82 1.72 -5.89
CA GLN A 180 13.71 1.18 -5.11
C GLN A 180 13.74 -0.36 -5.03
N ALA A 181 14.11 -1.05 -6.09
CA ALA A 181 14.29 -2.50 -6.08
C ALA A 181 15.43 -2.91 -5.11
N ILE A 182 16.58 -2.22 -5.19
CA ILE A 182 17.70 -2.43 -4.26
C ILE A 182 17.28 -2.13 -2.81
N ALA A 183 16.64 -0.99 -2.58
CA ALA A 183 16.20 -0.56 -1.25
C ALA A 183 15.16 -1.50 -0.62
N ARG A 184 14.39 -2.21 -1.43
CA ARG A 184 13.46 -3.25 -0.99
C ARG A 184 14.11 -4.62 -0.92
N GLN A 185 15.38 -4.75 -1.33
CA GLN A 185 16.10 -6.02 -1.41
C GLN A 185 15.40 -7.03 -2.34
N GLU A 186 14.89 -6.55 -3.48
CA GLU A 186 14.29 -7.41 -4.52
C GLU A 186 15.39 -8.24 -5.22
N ASP A 187 15.07 -9.47 -5.62
CA ASP A 187 16.04 -10.38 -6.23
C ASP A 187 16.38 -10.02 -7.69
N GLY A 188 15.64 -9.07 -8.29
CA GLY A 188 15.84 -8.65 -9.68
C GLY A 188 15.22 -7.28 -9.98
N PHE A 189 15.25 -6.91 -11.27
CA PHE A 189 14.72 -5.65 -11.78
C PHE A 189 13.56 -5.83 -12.75
N ASP A 190 12.91 -6.99 -12.70
CA ASP A 190 11.77 -7.38 -13.55
C ASP A 190 10.41 -7.31 -12.84
N GLY A 191 10.39 -6.73 -11.65
CA GLY A 191 9.19 -6.65 -10.80
C GLY A 191 7.96 -6.05 -11.51
N ARG A 192 8.16 -5.07 -12.43
CA ARG A 192 7.06 -4.51 -13.24
C ARG A 192 6.45 -5.57 -14.18
N GLN A 193 7.29 -6.33 -14.86
CA GLN A 193 6.87 -7.38 -15.80
C GLN A 193 6.16 -8.51 -15.06
N MET A 194 6.73 -8.95 -13.95
CA MET A 194 6.11 -9.98 -13.10
C MET A 194 4.73 -9.54 -12.60
N LEU A 195 4.62 -8.30 -12.11
CA LEU A 195 3.36 -7.75 -11.63
C LEU A 195 2.33 -7.62 -12.75
N ALA A 196 2.73 -7.09 -13.92
CA ALA A 196 1.85 -6.96 -15.07
C ALA A 196 1.31 -8.32 -15.55
N THR A 197 2.19 -9.31 -15.68
CA THR A 197 1.80 -10.68 -16.05
C THR A 197 0.83 -11.28 -15.03
N ALA A 198 1.06 -11.05 -13.73
CA ALA A 198 0.15 -11.52 -12.70
C ALA A 198 -1.23 -10.82 -12.78
N VAL A 199 -1.27 -9.51 -13.07
CA VAL A 199 -2.54 -8.77 -13.28
C VAL A 199 -3.29 -9.32 -14.49
N GLU A 200 -2.61 -9.59 -15.61
CA GLU A 200 -3.22 -10.16 -16.83
C GLU A 200 -3.87 -11.53 -16.57
N ALA A 201 -3.29 -12.31 -15.67
CA ALA A 201 -3.79 -13.65 -15.33
C ALA A 201 -5.02 -13.64 -14.41
N ILE A 202 -5.38 -12.52 -13.78
CA ILE A 202 -6.56 -12.44 -12.89
C ILE A 202 -7.84 -12.45 -13.73
N THR A 203 -8.76 -13.35 -13.40
CA THR A 203 -10.13 -13.36 -13.92
C THR A 203 -11.07 -12.63 -12.98
N LEU A 204 -12.23 -12.17 -13.49
CA LEU A 204 -13.27 -11.53 -12.65
C LEU A 204 -13.71 -12.46 -11.50
N ASP A 205 -13.91 -13.76 -11.76
CA ASP A 205 -14.30 -14.71 -10.73
C ASP A 205 -13.25 -14.86 -9.63
N ASN A 206 -11.96 -14.97 -10.01
CA ASN A 206 -10.87 -15.06 -9.04
C ASN A 206 -10.74 -13.77 -8.22
N TRP A 207 -10.93 -12.61 -8.87
CA TRP A 207 -10.94 -11.32 -8.18
C TRP A 207 -12.10 -11.22 -7.19
N LYS A 208 -13.33 -11.61 -7.56
CA LYS A 208 -14.50 -11.62 -6.69
C LYS A 208 -14.28 -12.49 -5.45
N VAL A 209 -13.78 -13.70 -5.64
CA VAL A 209 -13.48 -14.62 -4.52
C VAL A 209 -12.44 -14.01 -3.57
N TYR A 210 -11.40 -13.38 -4.11
CA TYR A 210 -10.38 -12.73 -3.28
C TYR A 210 -10.95 -11.51 -2.56
N TYR A 211 -11.67 -10.66 -3.28
CA TYR A 211 -12.26 -9.42 -2.76
C TYR A 211 -13.21 -9.71 -1.59
N GLU A 212 -14.16 -10.64 -1.80
CA GLU A 212 -15.10 -11.04 -0.75
C GLU A 212 -14.38 -11.63 0.47
N ARG A 213 -13.45 -12.53 0.26
CA ARG A 213 -12.74 -13.18 1.36
C ARG A 213 -11.82 -12.23 2.11
N VAL A 214 -10.97 -11.49 1.41
CA VAL A 214 -9.86 -10.72 2.03
C VAL A 214 -10.29 -9.33 2.45
N PHE A 215 -11.13 -8.66 1.65
CA PHE A 215 -11.50 -7.27 1.90
C PHE A 215 -12.90 -7.09 2.51
N LEU A 216 -13.74 -8.14 2.54
CA LEU A 216 -15.06 -8.07 3.16
C LEU A 216 -15.20 -9.02 4.35
N ALA A 217 -15.12 -10.34 4.16
CA ALA A 217 -15.44 -11.33 5.20
C ALA A 217 -14.36 -11.50 6.27
N GLN A 218 -13.08 -11.51 5.87
CA GLN A 218 -11.94 -11.75 6.77
C GLN A 218 -10.94 -10.57 6.72
N ARG A 219 -11.44 -9.36 6.85
CA ARG A 219 -10.61 -8.15 6.77
C ARG A 219 -9.44 -8.20 7.73
N HIS A 220 -8.27 -7.86 7.22
CA HIS A 220 -7.06 -7.57 7.99
C HIS A 220 -6.97 -6.03 8.06
N SER A 221 -7.61 -5.38 9.00
CA SER A 221 -7.84 -3.95 8.93
C SER A 221 -7.30 -3.15 10.10
N LEU A 222 -6.82 -1.96 9.79
CA LEU A 222 -6.45 -0.94 10.76
C LEU A 222 -7.12 0.38 10.37
N GLN A 223 -7.92 0.93 11.28
CA GLN A 223 -8.42 2.29 11.18
C GLN A 223 -7.58 3.22 12.03
N VAL A 224 -7.04 4.27 11.43
CA VAL A 224 -6.46 5.43 12.15
C VAL A 224 -7.47 6.56 12.03
N VAL A 225 -7.94 7.06 13.18
CA VAL A 225 -9.08 7.97 13.24
C VAL A 225 -8.72 9.23 14.02
N ALA A 226 -8.91 10.40 13.42
CA ALA A 226 -9.00 11.67 14.14
C ALA A 226 -10.48 12.06 14.18
N PRO A 227 -11.13 12.06 15.37
CA PRO A 227 -12.57 12.31 15.47
C PRO A 227 -12.97 13.77 15.28
N GLY A 228 -12.00 14.69 15.22
CA GLY A 228 -12.24 16.12 15.11
C GLY A 228 -13.01 16.69 16.32
N SER A 229 -13.60 17.87 16.14
CA SER A 229 -14.36 18.54 17.20
C SER A 229 -15.65 17.80 17.62
N ARG A 230 -16.16 16.87 16.77
CA ARG A 230 -17.35 16.08 17.07
C ARG A 230 -17.11 14.96 18.07
N GLY A 231 -15.84 14.49 18.21
CA GLY A 231 -15.45 13.49 19.20
C GLY A 231 -16.02 12.08 18.99
N ILE A 232 -16.71 11.82 17.86
CA ILE A 232 -17.40 10.56 17.59
C ILE A 232 -16.44 9.63 16.85
N LEU A 233 -16.20 8.43 17.41
CA LEU A 233 -15.40 7.38 16.80
C LEU A 233 -16.30 6.37 16.05
N PRO A 234 -15.78 5.69 15.01
CA PRO A 234 -16.50 4.62 14.34
C PRO A 234 -16.95 3.52 15.30
N GLU A 235 -18.20 3.12 15.17
CA GLU A 235 -18.78 1.99 15.88
C GLU A 235 -18.41 0.67 15.20
N GLY A 236 -18.27 -0.40 15.99
CA GLY A 236 -17.94 -1.73 15.51
C GLY A 236 -17.15 -2.52 16.54
N ASP A 237 -16.91 -3.78 16.20
CA ASP A 237 -16.05 -4.68 16.99
C ASP A 237 -14.57 -4.43 16.63
N PHE A 238 -14.02 -3.40 17.27
CA PHE A 238 -12.62 -3.01 17.08
C PHE A 238 -11.78 -3.35 18.29
N GLU A 239 -10.60 -3.92 18.05
CA GLU A 239 -9.52 -3.91 19.03
C GLU A 239 -8.90 -2.51 19.06
N ARG A 240 -9.14 -1.79 20.16
CA ARG A 240 -8.73 -0.39 20.29
C ARG A 240 -7.37 -0.27 20.94
N TYR A 241 -6.48 0.43 20.26
CA TYR A 241 -5.12 0.68 20.69
C TYR A 241 -4.94 2.13 21.11
N ASN A 242 -4.15 2.35 22.16
CA ASN A 242 -3.84 3.68 22.70
C ASN A 242 -2.51 4.24 22.17
N SER A 243 -1.75 3.47 21.42
CA SER A 243 -0.49 3.90 20.84
C SER A 243 -0.04 2.99 19.68
N ALA A 244 0.74 3.54 18.75
CA ALA A 244 1.38 2.77 17.68
C ALA A 244 2.30 1.66 18.22
N LYS A 245 2.95 1.89 19.38
CA LYS A 245 3.78 0.86 20.05
C LYS A 245 2.96 -0.31 20.57
N ALA A 246 1.72 -0.08 21.01
CA ALA A 246 0.83 -1.15 21.46
C ALA A 246 0.44 -2.05 20.27
N ILE A 247 0.12 -1.46 19.12
CA ILE A 247 -0.12 -2.19 17.87
C ILE A 247 1.11 -3.03 17.51
N GLN A 248 2.30 -2.44 17.51
CA GLN A 248 3.54 -3.15 17.18
C GLN A 248 3.84 -4.35 18.07
N ARG A 249 3.48 -4.29 19.34
CA ARG A 249 3.73 -5.37 20.31
C ARG A 249 2.71 -6.51 20.22
N GLY A 250 1.50 -6.20 19.79
CA GLY A 250 0.39 -7.16 19.70
C GLY A 250 0.43 -8.05 18.47
N HIS A 251 1.25 -7.71 17.46
CA HIS A 251 1.19 -8.36 16.16
C HIS A 251 2.47 -9.10 15.79
N ALA A 252 2.30 -10.22 15.08
CA ALA A 252 3.37 -10.86 14.34
C ALA A 252 3.89 -9.94 13.21
N THR A 253 5.03 -10.27 12.64
CA THR A 253 5.60 -9.52 11.53
C THR A 253 5.91 -10.41 10.35
N TYR A 254 5.68 -9.91 9.14
CA TYR A 254 6.34 -10.42 7.97
C TYR A 254 7.84 -10.08 8.08
N VAL A 255 8.68 -11.09 7.98
CA VAL A 255 10.13 -10.93 7.98
C VAL A 255 10.60 -11.43 6.63
N ARG A 256 11.22 -10.58 5.84
CA ARG A 256 11.87 -11.01 4.60
C ARG A 256 13.13 -11.78 5.00
N GLU A 257 13.26 -13.02 4.54
CA GLU A 257 14.43 -13.87 4.76
C GLU A 257 15.62 -13.45 3.88
#